data_ccd3a60c6dffbe63bd7e8c7ec58ee543
#
_entry.id   ccd3a60c6dffbe63bd7e8c7ec58ee543
#
_cell.length_a   1.000
_cell.length_b   1.000
_cell.length_c   1.000
_cell.angle_alpha   90.00
_cell.angle_beta   90.00
_cell.angle_gamma   90.00
#
_symmetry.space_group_name_H-M   'P 1'
#
loop_
_entity.id
_entity.type
_entity.pdbx_description
1 polymer ?
#
loop_
_entity_poly.entity_id
_entity_poly.type
_entity_poly.pdbx_seq_one_letter_code
_entity_poly.pdbx_strand_id
1 'polypeptide(L)'
;IDIWGRIRRQTEPARAQLLASDEGRRGDIQALVGSVAGAYINLRSLDRQLEIARVTAKSRGESYEIFKLRFSGGVISQLELSQNKSQYDEALASIPPLEKAIAQQENGLSVLLGRNPGPIPRGKNIDQLALPAIPAGLPSDLLERRPDLRRAEQNLVAANALIGAAKAAYFPRISLTGLFGFASLDLGNLFDSQSKLWQYAAPISMPIFTAGGL
;
A
#
# COMPACT_ATOMS: atom_id res chain seq x y z
N ILE A 1 10.81 -16.91 -36.87
CA ILE A 1 9.40 -16.74 -37.26
C ILE A 1 8.54 -17.41 -36.20
N ASP A 2 7.46 -16.75 -35.75
CA ASP A 2 6.63 -17.26 -34.62
C ASP A 2 5.37 -17.99 -35.16
N ILE A 3 5.58 -19.10 -35.88
CA ILE A 3 4.47 -19.89 -36.45
C ILE A 3 3.64 -20.54 -35.33
N TRP A 4 4.31 -21.08 -34.31
CA TRP A 4 3.68 -21.80 -33.21
C TRP A 4 3.26 -20.90 -32.05
N GLY A 5 3.43 -19.59 -32.19
CA GLY A 5 2.98 -18.63 -31.21
C GLY A 5 3.81 -18.56 -29.93
N ARG A 6 5.02 -19.10 -29.90
CA ARG A 6 5.89 -19.10 -28.70
C ARG A 6 6.15 -17.70 -28.18
N ILE A 7 6.51 -16.76 -29.06
CA ILE A 7 6.80 -15.37 -28.69
C ILE A 7 5.51 -14.68 -28.22
N ARG A 8 4.39 -14.88 -28.93
CA ARG A 8 3.07 -14.35 -28.51
C ARG A 8 2.71 -14.88 -27.11
N ARG A 9 2.84 -16.18 -26.86
CA ARG A 9 2.57 -16.80 -25.56
C ARG A 9 3.53 -16.35 -24.47
N GLN A 10 4.72 -15.88 -24.78
CA GLN A 10 5.66 -15.26 -23.83
C GLN A 10 5.32 -13.80 -23.52
N THR A 11 4.65 -13.07 -24.42
CA THR A 11 4.20 -11.69 -24.16
C THR A 11 2.89 -11.62 -23.36
N GLU A 12 2.04 -12.64 -23.45
CA GLU A 12 0.80 -12.73 -22.66
C GLU A 12 1.04 -12.66 -21.15
N PRO A 13 1.99 -13.41 -20.54
CA PRO A 13 2.32 -13.32 -19.12
C PRO A 13 2.76 -11.92 -18.72
N ALA A 14 3.57 -11.24 -19.52
CA ALA A 14 4.05 -9.90 -19.22
C ALA A 14 2.88 -8.88 -19.18
N ARG A 15 1.90 -9.01 -20.09
CA ARG A 15 0.69 -8.19 -20.07
C ARG A 15 -0.19 -8.50 -18.85
N ALA A 16 -0.37 -9.76 -18.53
CA ALA A 16 -1.13 -10.17 -17.34
C ALA A 16 -0.46 -9.70 -16.04
N GLN A 17 0.86 -9.75 -15.96
CA GLN A 17 1.62 -9.21 -14.83
C GLN A 17 1.50 -7.70 -14.69
N LEU A 18 1.46 -6.95 -15.82
CA LEU A 18 1.18 -5.51 -15.80
C LEU A 18 -0.20 -5.23 -15.19
N LEU A 19 -1.23 -5.97 -15.62
CA LEU A 19 -2.58 -5.82 -15.08
C LEU A 19 -2.63 -6.23 -13.60
N ALA A 20 -1.94 -7.31 -13.21
CA ALA A 20 -1.80 -7.72 -11.82
C ALA A 20 -1.14 -6.63 -10.95
N SER A 21 -0.14 -5.92 -11.48
CA SER A 21 0.52 -4.80 -10.80
C SER A 21 -0.42 -3.61 -10.62
N ASP A 22 -1.26 -3.30 -11.62
CA ASP A 22 -2.25 -2.21 -11.50
C ASP A 22 -3.31 -2.54 -10.43
N GLU A 23 -3.79 -3.78 -10.38
CA GLU A 23 -4.70 -4.21 -9.31
C GLU A 23 -4.00 -4.22 -7.95
N GLY A 24 -2.70 -4.55 -7.88
CA GLY A 24 -1.88 -4.39 -6.67
C GLY A 24 -1.88 -2.95 -6.17
N ARG A 25 -1.62 -1.99 -7.06
CA ARG A 25 -1.67 -0.55 -6.76
C ARG A 25 -3.04 -0.11 -6.22
N ARG A 26 -4.14 -0.63 -6.79
CA ARG A 26 -5.50 -0.35 -6.30
C ARG A 26 -5.71 -0.90 -4.89
N GLY A 27 -5.20 -2.09 -4.60
CA GLY A 27 -5.21 -2.69 -3.27
C GLY A 27 -4.45 -1.84 -2.24
N ASP A 28 -3.26 -1.36 -2.59
CA ASP A 28 -2.45 -0.50 -1.74
C ASP A 28 -3.13 0.85 -1.47
N ILE A 29 -3.78 1.45 -2.46
CA ILE A 29 -4.58 2.67 -2.28
C ILE A 29 -5.73 2.42 -1.31
N GLN A 30 -6.44 1.30 -1.45
CA GLN A 30 -7.55 0.96 -0.56
C GLN A 30 -7.07 0.75 0.89
N ALA A 31 -5.94 0.07 1.09
CA ALA A 31 -5.32 -0.13 2.39
C ALA A 31 -4.87 1.21 3.01
N LEU A 32 -4.26 2.08 2.20
CA LEU A 32 -3.84 3.40 2.65
C LEU A 32 -5.03 4.27 3.08
N VAL A 33 -6.10 4.31 2.28
CA VAL A 33 -7.34 5.04 2.63
C VAL A 33 -7.93 4.53 3.94
N GLY A 34 -7.99 3.20 4.12
CA GLY A 34 -8.43 2.59 5.37
C GLY A 34 -7.55 2.98 6.57
N SER A 35 -6.23 2.97 6.40
CA SER A 35 -5.27 3.36 7.43
C SER A 35 -5.41 4.83 7.81
N VAL A 36 -5.53 5.73 6.83
CA VAL A 36 -5.75 7.17 7.07
C VAL A 36 -7.06 7.43 7.79
N ALA A 37 -8.14 6.76 7.37
CA ALA A 37 -9.44 6.90 8.01
C ALA A 37 -9.41 6.42 9.48
N GLY A 38 -8.84 5.25 9.75
CA GLY A 38 -8.67 4.72 11.10
C GLY A 38 -7.81 5.62 11.98
N ALA A 39 -6.68 6.10 11.44
CA ALA A 39 -5.78 7.02 12.15
C ALA A 39 -6.47 8.37 12.45
N TYR A 40 -7.29 8.88 11.54
CA TYR A 40 -8.06 10.11 11.76
C TYR A 40 -9.14 9.95 12.84
N ILE A 41 -9.87 8.83 12.82
CA ILE A 41 -10.87 8.53 13.87
C ILE A 41 -10.20 8.42 15.24
N ASN A 42 -9.03 7.77 15.32
CA ASN A 42 -8.25 7.69 16.55
C ASN A 42 -7.82 9.09 17.05
N LEU A 43 -7.38 9.97 16.13
CA LEU A 43 -7.07 11.35 16.47
C LEU A 43 -8.28 12.08 17.06
N ARG A 44 -9.48 11.92 16.49
CA ARG A 44 -10.70 12.51 17.01
C ARG A 44 -11.09 11.94 18.39
N SER A 45 -10.82 10.66 18.63
CA SER A 45 -10.99 10.04 19.93
C SER A 45 -10.06 10.64 21.00
N LEU A 46 -8.80 10.85 20.65
CA LEU A 46 -7.82 11.49 21.53
C LEU A 46 -8.18 12.95 21.84
N ASP A 47 -8.65 13.72 20.84
CA ASP A 47 -9.15 15.07 21.05
C ASP A 47 -10.30 15.08 22.07
N ARG A 48 -11.24 14.12 21.96
CA ARG A 48 -12.37 14.01 22.89
C ARG A 48 -11.92 13.62 24.31
N GLN A 49 -10.97 12.71 24.42
CA GLN A 49 -10.38 12.34 25.70
C GLN A 49 -9.69 13.54 26.37
N LEU A 50 -8.94 14.33 25.60
CA LEU A 50 -8.30 15.55 26.11
C LEU A 50 -9.32 16.57 26.60
N GLU A 51 -10.40 16.76 25.86
CA GLU A 51 -11.52 17.65 26.28
C GLU A 51 -12.12 17.19 27.62
N ILE A 52 -12.42 15.88 27.75
CA ILE A 52 -12.94 15.29 28.99
C ILE A 52 -11.94 15.45 30.13
N ALA A 53 -10.67 15.18 29.89
CA ALA A 53 -9.62 15.33 30.91
C ALA A 53 -9.51 16.78 31.41
N ARG A 54 -9.58 17.76 30.51
CA ARG A 54 -9.56 19.19 30.89
C ARG A 54 -10.79 19.60 31.68
N VAL A 55 -11.97 19.14 31.30
CA VAL A 55 -13.22 19.41 32.04
C VAL A 55 -13.16 18.76 33.43
N THR A 56 -12.65 17.52 33.51
CA THR A 56 -12.48 16.81 34.78
C THR A 56 -11.48 17.53 35.69
N ALA A 57 -10.33 17.94 35.15
CA ALA A 57 -9.32 18.68 35.93
C ALA A 57 -9.90 20.00 36.45
N LYS A 58 -10.67 20.73 35.64
CA LYS A 58 -11.36 21.96 36.05
C LYS A 58 -12.33 21.68 37.22
N SER A 59 -13.21 20.69 37.07
CA SER A 59 -14.19 20.33 38.14
C SER A 59 -13.52 19.88 39.42
N ARG A 60 -12.42 19.09 39.33
CA ARG A 60 -11.63 18.69 40.51
C ARG A 60 -10.93 19.88 41.17
N GLY A 61 -10.44 20.83 40.36
CA GLY A 61 -9.87 22.08 40.86
C GLY A 61 -10.89 22.93 41.64
N GLU A 62 -12.09 23.10 41.09
CA GLU A 62 -13.20 23.80 41.78
C GLU A 62 -13.55 23.09 43.09
N SER A 63 -13.63 21.75 43.11
CA SER A 63 -13.85 21.00 44.32
C SER A 63 -12.72 21.21 45.33
N TYR A 64 -11.47 21.16 44.91
CA TYR A 64 -10.31 21.35 45.82
C TYR A 64 -10.35 22.75 46.46
N GLU A 65 -10.71 23.82 45.78
CA GLU A 65 -10.84 25.15 46.37
C GLU A 65 -11.97 25.20 47.43
N ILE A 66 -13.07 24.49 47.25
CA ILE A 66 -14.14 24.38 48.25
C ILE A 66 -13.59 23.62 49.50
N PHE A 67 -12.88 22.52 49.33
CA PHE A 67 -12.28 21.76 50.44
C PHE A 67 -11.24 22.60 51.18
N LYS A 68 -10.47 23.41 50.50
CA LYS A 68 -9.48 24.33 51.07
C LYS A 68 -10.16 25.38 51.97
N LEU A 69 -11.29 25.95 51.53
CA LEU A 69 -12.11 26.87 52.35
C LEU A 69 -12.67 26.17 53.60
N ARG A 70 -13.16 24.92 53.47
CA ARG A 70 -13.69 24.16 54.61
C ARG A 70 -12.61 23.80 55.61
N PHE A 71 -11.41 23.50 55.13
CA PHE A 71 -10.25 23.22 55.98
C PHE A 71 -9.82 24.46 56.76
N SER A 72 -9.76 25.62 56.11
CA SER A 72 -9.45 26.90 56.79
C SER A 72 -10.48 27.29 57.85
N GLY A 73 -11.74 26.86 57.66
CA GLY A 73 -12.83 27.02 58.65
C GLY A 73 -12.86 25.91 59.71
N GLY A 74 -11.91 24.98 59.71
CA GLY A 74 -11.83 23.93 60.73
C GLY A 74 -12.90 22.81 60.57
N VAL A 75 -13.60 22.72 59.43
CA VAL A 75 -14.73 21.80 59.19
C VAL A 75 -14.29 20.43 58.73
N ILE A 76 -13.12 20.32 58.11
CA ILE A 76 -12.57 19.05 57.57
C ILE A 76 -11.14 18.82 58.07
N SER A 77 -10.72 17.56 57.97
CA SER A 77 -9.36 17.14 58.35
C SER A 77 -8.33 17.44 57.26
N GLN A 78 -7.03 17.51 57.62
CA GLN A 78 -5.91 17.59 56.70
C GLN A 78 -5.89 16.39 55.72
N LEU A 79 -6.32 15.21 56.18
CA LEU A 79 -6.41 14.01 55.35
C LEU A 79 -7.38 14.21 54.20
N GLU A 80 -8.58 14.72 54.47
CA GLU A 80 -9.61 14.95 53.43
C GLU A 80 -9.17 16.02 52.41
N LEU A 81 -8.50 17.08 52.88
CA LEU A 81 -7.92 18.09 52.00
C LEU A 81 -6.85 17.46 51.10
N SER A 82 -5.95 16.63 51.65
CA SER A 82 -4.87 15.98 50.90
C SER A 82 -5.39 14.98 49.87
N GLN A 83 -6.45 14.22 50.22
CA GLN A 83 -7.11 13.31 49.28
C GLN A 83 -7.73 14.06 48.07
N ASN A 84 -8.42 15.18 48.34
CA ASN A 84 -8.97 16.00 47.26
C ASN A 84 -7.87 16.62 46.38
N LYS A 85 -6.78 17.09 47.02
CA LYS A 85 -5.63 17.57 46.29
C LYS A 85 -5.02 16.50 45.37
N SER A 86 -4.87 15.28 45.89
CA SER A 86 -4.35 14.16 45.08
C SER A 86 -5.22 13.86 43.88
N GLN A 87 -6.55 13.86 44.01
CA GLN A 87 -7.47 13.68 42.88
C GLN A 87 -7.37 14.80 41.84
N TYR A 88 -7.16 16.03 42.27
CA TYR A 88 -6.95 17.16 41.37
C TYR A 88 -5.60 17.02 40.62
N ASP A 89 -4.51 16.73 41.35
CA ASP A 89 -3.18 16.56 40.77
C ASP A 89 -3.17 15.38 39.75
N GLU A 90 -3.87 14.28 40.05
CA GLU A 90 -4.02 13.13 39.16
C GLU A 90 -4.79 13.52 37.86
N ALA A 91 -5.86 14.28 38.01
CA ALA A 91 -6.60 14.78 36.84
C ALA A 91 -5.73 15.69 35.96
N LEU A 92 -4.92 16.58 36.55
CA LEU A 92 -3.96 17.39 35.81
C LEU A 92 -2.87 16.55 35.14
N ALA A 93 -2.35 15.54 35.81
CA ALA A 93 -1.30 14.68 35.30
C ALA A 93 -1.76 13.81 34.12
N SER A 94 -3.09 13.63 33.94
CA SER A 94 -3.66 12.90 32.79
C SER A 94 -3.59 13.69 31.47
N ILE A 95 -3.41 15.00 31.48
CA ILE A 95 -3.46 15.88 30.31
C ILE A 95 -2.21 15.75 29.43
N PRO A 96 -0.98 15.89 29.94
CA PRO A 96 0.22 15.88 29.08
C PRO A 96 0.42 14.60 28.27
N PRO A 97 0.11 13.38 28.75
CA PRO A 97 0.16 12.17 27.96
C PRO A 97 -0.79 12.20 26.76
N LEU A 98 -1.99 12.78 26.91
CA LEU A 98 -2.96 12.90 25.82
C LEU A 98 -2.50 13.93 24.78
N GLU A 99 -1.94 15.06 25.21
CA GLU A 99 -1.37 16.06 24.30
C GLU A 99 -0.20 15.47 23.50
N LYS A 100 0.66 14.69 24.14
CA LYS A 100 1.73 13.94 23.47
C LYS A 100 1.17 12.93 22.45
N ALA A 101 0.15 12.17 22.83
CA ALA A 101 -0.46 11.17 21.96
C ALA A 101 -1.12 11.83 20.71
N ILE A 102 -1.75 12.98 20.90
CA ILE A 102 -2.32 13.79 19.79
C ILE A 102 -1.22 14.22 18.84
N ALA A 103 -0.13 14.79 19.33
CA ALA A 103 0.98 15.22 18.49
C ALA A 103 1.63 14.06 17.73
N GLN A 104 1.79 12.91 18.37
CA GLN A 104 2.29 11.69 17.72
C GLN A 104 1.34 11.19 16.63
N GLN A 105 0.03 11.23 16.88
CA GLN A 105 -0.98 10.81 15.92
C GLN A 105 -1.04 11.75 14.70
N GLU A 106 -0.90 13.06 14.90
CA GLU A 106 -0.81 14.04 13.80
C GLU A 106 0.42 13.80 12.93
N ASN A 107 1.57 13.53 13.56
CA ASN A 107 2.79 13.22 12.84
C ASN A 107 2.64 11.92 12.04
N GLY A 108 2.06 10.87 12.64
CA GLY A 108 1.77 9.62 11.95
C GLY A 108 0.85 9.80 10.74
N LEU A 109 -0.22 10.59 10.89
CA LEU A 109 -1.11 10.96 9.78
C LEU A 109 -0.38 11.75 8.69
N SER A 110 0.49 12.68 9.06
CA SER A 110 1.28 13.45 8.10
C SER A 110 2.17 12.54 7.26
N VAL A 111 2.80 11.52 7.87
CA VAL A 111 3.60 10.51 7.16
C VAL A 111 2.73 9.71 6.18
N LEU A 112 1.55 9.24 6.61
CA LEU A 112 0.61 8.50 5.73
C LEU A 112 0.15 9.35 4.54
N LEU A 113 0.06 10.67 4.73
CA LEU A 113 -0.31 11.62 3.67
C LEU A 113 0.88 12.08 2.82
N GLY A 114 2.09 11.58 3.08
CA GLY A 114 3.30 11.95 2.34
C GLY A 114 3.73 13.41 2.49
N ARG A 115 3.39 14.05 3.63
CA ARG A 115 3.73 15.45 3.89
C ARG A 115 4.57 15.60 5.15
N ASN A 116 5.21 16.77 5.30
CA ASN A 116 5.95 17.10 6.52
C ASN A 116 5.02 17.09 7.75
N PRO A 117 5.53 16.70 8.95
CA PRO A 117 4.80 16.75 10.21
C PRO A 117 4.17 18.12 10.45
N GLY A 118 2.91 18.12 10.86
CA GLY A 118 2.18 19.36 11.10
C GLY A 118 0.73 19.11 11.53
N PRO A 119 0.00 20.16 11.90
CA PRO A 119 -1.36 20.03 12.39
C PRO A 119 -2.31 19.46 11.33
N ILE A 120 -3.19 18.57 11.78
CA ILE A 120 -4.23 17.98 10.95
C ILE A 120 -5.54 18.76 11.14
N PRO A 121 -6.21 19.23 10.07
CA PRO A 121 -7.50 19.88 10.17
C PRO A 121 -8.54 19.00 10.86
N ARG A 122 -9.27 19.57 11.82
CA ARG A 122 -10.37 18.91 12.53
C ARG A 122 -11.69 19.17 11.81
N GLY A 123 -12.40 18.08 11.48
CA GLY A 123 -13.77 18.15 10.99
C GLY A 123 -14.79 18.00 12.13
N LYS A 124 -15.83 17.18 11.88
CA LYS A 124 -16.87 16.88 12.88
C LYS A 124 -16.28 16.20 14.12
N ASN A 125 -16.88 16.42 15.28
CA ASN A 125 -16.55 15.70 16.50
C ASN A 125 -16.89 14.21 16.36
N ILE A 126 -16.19 13.37 17.15
CA ILE A 126 -16.40 11.91 17.11
C ILE A 126 -17.86 11.54 17.37
N ASP A 127 -18.53 12.26 18.27
CA ASP A 127 -19.95 12.07 18.64
C ASP A 127 -20.92 12.40 17.48
N GLN A 128 -20.44 13.11 16.44
CA GLN A 128 -21.23 13.50 15.25
C GLN A 128 -20.94 12.61 14.03
N LEU A 129 -20.02 11.66 14.17
CA LEU A 129 -19.69 10.72 13.10
C LEU A 129 -20.76 9.63 13.03
N ALA A 130 -21.45 9.56 11.89
CA ALA A 130 -22.40 8.48 11.61
C ALA A 130 -21.68 7.32 10.93
N LEU A 131 -21.97 6.10 11.37
CA LEU A 131 -21.54 4.92 10.65
C LEU A 131 -22.27 4.83 9.31
N PRO A 132 -21.57 4.57 8.19
CA PRO A 132 -22.22 4.35 6.91
C PRO A 132 -23.11 3.10 6.99
N ALA A 133 -24.31 3.18 6.40
CA ALA A 133 -25.18 2.03 6.30
C ALA A 133 -24.54 1.00 5.34
N ILE A 134 -24.25 -0.18 5.86
CA ILE A 134 -23.79 -1.30 5.04
C ILE A 134 -25.01 -2.02 4.52
N PRO A 135 -25.22 -2.08 3.17
CA PRO A 135 -26.38 -2.79 2.62
C PRO A 135 -26.35 -4.27 2.99
N ALA A 136 -27.51 -4.83 3.33
CA ALA A 136 -27.64 -6.27 3.58
C ALA A 136 -27.46 -7.04 2.29
N GLY A 137 -26.69 -8.15 2.35
CA GLY A 137 -26.36 -8.98 1.21
C GLY A 137 -25.18 -8.40 0.43
N LEU A 138 -24.05 -9.08 0.54
CA LEU A 138 -22.87 -8.78 -0.29
C LEU A 138 -23.06 -9.47 -1.64
N PRO A 139 -23.33 -8.73 -2.75
CA PRO A 139 -23.49 -9.36 -4.05
C PRO A 139 -22.18 -10.06 -4.45
N SER A 140 -22.28 -11.17 -5.20
CA SER A 140 -21.12 -11.85 -5.81
C SER A 140 -20.23 -10.92 -6.65
N ASP A 141 -20.80 -9.82 -7.16
CA ASP A 141 -20.06 -8.74 -7.84
C ASP A 141 -18.89 -8.15 -7.03
N LEU A 142 -18.91 -8.25 -5.69
CA LEU A 142 -17.80 -7.83 -4.85
C LEU A 142 -16.55 -8.69 -5.09
N LEU A 143 -16.71 -9.96 -5.44
CA LEU A 143 -15.58 -10.81 -5.81
C LEU A 143 -14.87 -10.27 -7.05
N GLU A 144 -15.63 -9.77 -8.03
CA GLU A 144 -15.09 -9.17 -9.25
C GLU A 144 -14.51 -7.75 -9.03
N ARG A 145 -14.88 -7.08 -7.93
CA ARG A 145 -14.40 -5.72 -7.61
C ARG A 145 -13.19 -5.71 -6.70
N ARG A 146 -12.88 -6.81 -6.04
CA ARG A 146 -11.75 -6.90 -5.10
C ARG A 146 -10.41 -6.91 -5.85
N PRO A 147 -9.51 -5.95 -5.60
CA PRO A 147 -8.23 -5.86 -6.28
C PRO A 147 -7.32 -7.07 -6.03
N ASP A 148 -7.37 -7.65 -4.83
CA ASP A 148 -6.57 -8.83 -4.46
C ASP A 148 -6.98 -10.07 -5.28
N LEU A 149 -8.29 -10.29 -5.50
CA LEU A 149 -8.79 -11.38 -6.31
C LEU A 149 -8.47 -11.17 -7.80
N ARG A 150 -8.67 -9.96 -8.32
CA ARG A 150 -8.32 -9.62 -9.70
C ARG A 150 -6.82 -9.77 -9.96
N ARG A 151 -5.98 -9.37 -9.00
CA ARG A 151 -4.53 -9.61 -9.06
C ARG A 151 -4.21 -11.11 -9.14
N ALA A 152 -4.84 -11.93 -8.30
CA ALA A 152 -4.64 -13.37 -8.29
C ALA A 152 -5.10 -14.01 -9.62
N GLU A 153 -6.22 -13.56 -10.18
CA GLU A 153 -6.72 -13.99 -11.50
C GLU A 153 -5.72 -13.66 -12.61
N GLN A 154 -5.20 -12.43 -12.66
CA GLN A 154 -4.19 -12.05 -13.65
C GLN A 154 -2.90 -12.87 -13.51
N ASN A 155 -2.48 -13.22 -12.31
CA ASN A 155 -1.35 -14.12 -12.08
C ASN A 155 -1.65 -15.53 -12.60
N LEU A 156 -2.88 -16.02 -12.45
CA LEU A 156 -3.31 -17.31 -13.02
C LEU A 156 -3.30 -17.27 -14.56
N VAL A 157 -3.78 -16.18 -15.17
CA VAL A 157 -3.71 -15.97 -16.63
C VAL A 157 -2.26 -16.00 -17.10
N ALA A 158 -1.34 -15.34 -16.38
CA ALA A 158 0.09 -15.37 -16.70
C ALA A 158 0.66 -16.79 -16.64
N ALA A 159 0.35 -17.56 -15.62
CA ALA A 159 0.79 -18.94 -15.48
C ALA A 159 0.24 -19.86 -16.59
N ASN A 160 -1.04 -19.71 -16.93
CA ASN A 160 -1.67 -20.46 -18.03
C ASN A 160 -1.02 -20.16 -19.39
N ALA A 161 -0.67 -18.91 -19.66
CA ALA A 161 -0.02 -18.54 -20.90
C ALA A 161 1.38 -19.20 -21.05
N LEU A 162 2.11 -19.40 -19.95
CA LEU A 162 3.40 -20.11 -19.95
C LEU A 162 3.27 -21.57 -20.37
N ILE A 163 2.14 -22.22 -20.06
CA ILE A 163 1.86 -23.59 -20.56
C ILE A 163 1.87 -23.63 -22.09
N GLY A 164 1.25 -22.61 -22.72
CA GLY A 164 1.28 -22.49 -24.19
C GLY A 164 2.67 -22.26 -24.75
N ALA A 165 3.50 -21.45 -24.08
CA ALA A 165 4.90 -21.22 -24.46
C ALA A 165 5.75 -22.49 -24.32
N ALA A 166 5.55 -23.27 -23.24
CA ALA A 166 6.21 -24.56 -23.04
C ALA A 166 5.80 -25.58 -24.13
N LYS A 167 4.51 -25.70 -24.43
CA LYS A 167 4.02 -26.55 -25.54
C LYS A 167 4.64 -26.16 -26.89
N ALA A 168 4.78 -24.87 -27.17
CA ALA A 168 5.39 -24.39 -28.40
C ALA A 168 6.88 -24.75 -28.51
N ALA A 169 7.58 -25.07 -27.42
CA ALA A 169 8.97 -25.47 -27.43
C ALA A 169 9.22 -26.87 -28.03
N TYR A 170 8.18 -27.73 -28.08
CA TYR A 170 8.26 -29.04 -28.73
C TYR A 170 8.23 -28.97 -30.25
N PHE A 171 7.84 -27.85 -30.84
CA PHE A 171 7.73 -27.69 -32.29
C PHE A 171 9.02 -27.12 -32.91
N PRO A 172 9.22 -27.34 -34.25
CA PRO A 172 10.39 -26.83 -34.96
C PRO A 172 10.55 -25.33 -34.84
N ARG A 173 11.73 -24.84 -34.58
CA ARG A 173 12.09 -23.43 -34.65
C ARG A 173 12.54 -23.08 -36.07
N ILE A 174 11.93 -22.09 -36.66
CA ILE A 174 12.31 -21.56 -37.95
C ILE A 174 12.91 -20.17 -37.73
N SER A 175 14.20 -20.03 -38.00
CA SER A 175 14.89 -18.74 -37.94
C SER A 175 15.13 -18.24 -39.35
N LEU A 176 15.14 -16.93 -39.53
CA LEU A 176 15.59 -16.29 -40.77
C LEU A 176 16.72 -15.34 -40.38
N THR A 177 17.89 -15.60 -40.93
CA THR A 177 19.08 -14.78 -40.72
C THR A 177 19.59 -14.24 -42.04
N GLY A 178 19.96 -12.97 -42.07
CA GLY A 178 20.60 -12.33 -43.19
C GLY A 178 21.85 -11.59 -42.74
N LEU A 179 22.92 -11.73 -43.48
CA LEU A 179 24.15 -10.95 -43.32
C LEU A 179 24.37 -10.16 -44.63
N PHE A 180 24.62 -8.88 -44.49
CA PHE A 180 25.07 -8.04 -45.58
C PHE A 180 26.20 -7.14 -45.08
N GLY A 181 27.29 -7.07 -45.83
CA GLY A 181 28.46 -6.29 -45.44
C GLY A 181 29.54 -6.26 -46.51
N PHE A 182 30.72 -5.84 -46.11
CA PHE A 182 31.91 -5.83 -46.95
C PHE A 182 33.01 -6.57 -46.18
N ALA A 183 33.77 -7.38 -46.88
CA ALA A 183 34.94 -8.08 -46.33
C ALA A 183 36.09 -8.03 -47.33
N SER A 184 37.25 -7.51 -46.91
CA SER A 184 38.47 -7.38 -47.72
C SER A 184 39.70 -7.66 -46.87
N LEU A 185 40.76 -8.15 -47.47
CA LEU A 185 42.07 -8.30 -46.85
C LEU A 185 42.79 -6.94 -46.74
N ASP A 186 42.49 -6.01 -47.61
CA ASP A 186 43.05 -4.65 -47.67
C ASP A 186 41.99 -3.60 -47.44
N LEU A 187 42.30 -2.61 -46.63
CA LEU A 187 41.42 -1.48 -46.33
C LEU A 187 41.07 -0.66 -47.57
N GLY A 188 42.00 -0.56 -48.56
CA GLY A 188 41.80 0.20 -49.77
C GLY A 188 40.68 -0.36 -50.67
N ASN A 189 40.41 -1.66 -50.59
CA ASN A 189 39.43 -2.35 -51.42
C ASN A 189 38.16 -2.74 -50.66
N LEU A 190 38.04 -2.27 -49.40
CA LEU A 190 36.95 -2.69 -48.54
C LEU A 190 35.55 -2.38 -49.11
N PHE A 191 35.39 -1.25 -49.79
CA PHE A 191 34.10 -0.82 -50.33
C PHE A 191 33.93 -1.14 -51.82
N ASP A 192 34.84 -1.87 -52.41
CA ASP A 192 34.72 -2.29 -53.79
C ASP A 192 33.59 -3.31 -53.99
N SER A 193 33.10 -3.39 -55.21
CA SER A 193 32.03 -4.31 -55.57
C SER A 193 32.36 -5.79 -55.32
N GLN A 194 33.63 -6.14 -55.38
CA GLN A 194 34.14 -7.51 -55.15
C GLN A 194 34.22 -7.85 -53.67
N SER A 195 34.23 -6.86 -52.77
CA SER A 195 34.25 -7.03 -51.32
C SER A 195 32.88 -7.17 -50.71
N LYS A 196 31.81 -7.05 -51.47
CA LYS A 196 30.43 -7.25 -51.02
C LYS A 196 30.19 -8.69 -50.61
N LEU A 197 29.76 -8.88 -49.38
CA LEU A 197 29.34 -10.15 -48.83
C LEU A 197 27.86 -10.11 -48.50
N TRP A 198 27.12 -11.08 -48.95
CA TRP A 198 25.74 -11.27 -48.51
C TRP A 198 25.45 -12.75 -48.35
N GLN A 199 24.72 -13.06 -47.29
CA GLN A 199 24.35 -14.44 -46.94
C GLN A 199 22.93 -14.40 -46.35
N TYR A 200 22.12 -15.36 -46.73
CA TYR A 200 20.84 -15.61 -46.05
C TYR A 200 20.75 -17.10 -45.69
N ALA A 201 20.11 -17.38 -44.56
CA ALA A 201 19.87 -18.73 -44.11
C ALA A 201 18.52 -18.83 -43.43
N ALA A 202 17.83 -19.95 -43.62
CA ALA A 202 16.59 -20.28 -42.98
C ALA A 202 16.70 -21.61 -42.21
N PRO A 203 17.51 -21.67 -41.15
CA PRO A 203 17.67 -22.90 -40.41
C PRO A 203 16.38 -23.31 -39.71
N ILE A 204 16.07 -24.61 -39.78
CA ILE A 204 14.98 -25.27 -39.03
C ILE A 204 15.63 -26.22 -38.04
N SER A 205 15.30 -26.07 -36.76
CA SER A 205 15.79 -26.94 -35.67
C SER A 205 14.64 -27.43 -34.81
N MET A 206 14.62 -28.73 -34.52
CA MET A 206 13.60 -29.35 -33.68
C MET A 206 14.28 -30.25 -32.63
N PRO A 207 13.93 -30.17 -31.36
CA PRO A 207 14.41 -31.12 -30.35
C PRO A 207 13.74 -32.49 -30.58
N ILE A 208 14.52 -33.54 -30.77
CA ILE A 208 14.02 -34.92 -30.92
C ILE A 208 14.06 -35.62 -29.54
N PHE A 209 15.13 -35.40 -28.80
CA PHE A 209 15.33 -35.98 -27.49
C PHE A 209 16.02 -34.97 -26.57
N THR A 210 15.42 -34.67 -25.41
CA THR A 210 15.89 -33.65 -24.47
C THR A 210 16.15 -34.21 -23.06
N ALA A 211 16.08 -35.53 -22.87
CA ALA A 211 16.24 -36.19 -21.56
C ALA A 211 15.41 -35.55 -20.44
N GLY A 212 14.20 -35.09 -20.73
CA GLY A 212 13.32 -34.42 -19.76
C GLY A 212 13.62 -32.95 -19.52
N GLY A 213 14.41 -32.29 -20.39
CA GLY A 213 14.69 -30.85 -20.31
C GLY A 213 13.57 -29.95 -20.89
N LEU A 214 12.51 -30.54 -21.43
CA LEU A 214 11.27 -29.87 -21.90
C LEU A 214 10.08 -30.48 -21.20
#